data_90d6695cc40bfe43c856fb9ad233f852
#
_entry.id   90d6695cc40bfe43c856fb9ad233f852
#
_cell.length_a   1.000
_cell.length_b   1.000
_cell.length_c   1.000
_cell.angle_alpha   90.00
_cell.angle_beta   90.00
_cell.angle_gamma   90.00
#
_symmetry.space_group_name_H-M   'P 1'
#
loop_
_entity.id
_entity.type
_entity.pdbx_description
1 polymer ?
#
loop_
_entity_poly.entity_id
_entity_poly.type
_entity_poly.pdbx_seq_one_letter_code
_entity_poly.pdbx_strand_id
1 'polypeptide(L)'
;PALVGLYGCPTIVNNVETIAVVPTILRKGGKWFASIGKPKNTGTKIFCISGNVNSPCNVEEEMGIPLKELIEKHAGGVIGGWDNLQAVIPGGSSMPLLPKKICETITMDFDSLIENKSGLGTAGIVVINKQQDIVACMARIARFYKHESCGQCTPCREGSGWMWRILDR
;
A
#
# COMPACT_ATOMS: atom_id res chain seq x y z
N PRO A 1 -0.67 -26.01 4.38
CA PRO A 1 -1.81 -26.34 3.51
C PRO A 1 -1.40 -27.17 2.29
N ALA A 2 -0.14 -27.07 1.80
CA ALA A 2 0.30 -27.77 0.59
C ALA A 2 0.18 -29.30 0.66
N LEU A 3 0.39 -29.91 1.83
CA LEU A 3 0.24 -31.35 2.03
C LEU A 3 -1.12 -31.71 2.64
N VAL A 4 -1.55 -30.93 3.64
CA VAL A 4 -2.82 -31.13 4.36
C VAL A 4 -3.43 -29.75 4.61
N GLY A 5 -4.55 -29.47 4.01
CA GLY A 5 -5.29 -28.22 4.12
C GLY A 5 -6.78 -28.45 4.38
N LEU A 6 -7.65 -27.76 3.66
CA LEU A 6 -9.10 -27.85 3.80
C LEU A 6 -9.57 -29.29 3.53
N TYR A 7 -10.41 -29.80 4.40
CA TYR A 7 -10.91 -31.18 4.38
C TYR A 7 -9.82 -32.27 4.37
N GLY A 8 -8.63 -31.95 4.90
CA GLY A 8 -7.51 -32.90 4.88
C GLY A 8 -6.83 -33.06 3.51
N CYS A 9 -7.21 -32.28 2.52
CA CYS A 9 -6.68 -32.32 1.15
C CYS A 9 -5.57 -31.29 0.92
N PRO A 10 -4.65 -31.54 -0.04
CA PRO A 10 -3.74 -30.52 -0.51
C PRO A 10 -4.51 -29.27 -0.97
N THR A 11 -4.12 -28.09 -0.48
CA THR A 11 -4.87 -26.85 -0.68
C THR A 11 -3.95 -25.74 -1.15
N ILE A 12 -4.35 -25.05 -2.22
CA ILE A 12 -3.71 -23.85 -2.72
C ILE A 12 -4.39 -22.64 -2.09
N VAL A 13 -3.59 -21.68 -1.62
CA VAL A 13 -4.06 -20.40 -1.06
C VAL A 13 -3.71 -19.27 -2.01
N ASN A 14 -4.70 -18.53 -2.43
CA ASN A 14 -4.54 -17.37 -3.31
C ASN A 14 -5.16 -16.12 -2.69
N ASN A 15 -4.63 -14.93 -3.06
CA ASN A 15 -5.20 -13.67 -2.66
C ASN A 15 -6.62 -13.50 -3.24
N VAL A 16 -7.53 -12.96 -2.45
CA VAL A 16 -8.94 -12.74 -2.85
C VAL A 16 -9.04 -11.85 -4.08
N GLU A 17 -8.27 -10.77 -4.14
CA GLU A 17 -8.24 -9.85 -5.29
C GLU A 17 -7.85 -10.60 -6.58
N THR A 18 -6.82 -11.46 -6.51
CA THR A 18 -6.40 -12.29 -7.64
C THR A 18 -7.52 -13.21 -8.12
N ILE A 19 -8.20 -13.89 -7.20
CA ILE A 19 -9.28 -14.83 -7.56
C ILE A 19 -10.52 -14.10 -8.06
N ALA A 20 -10.87 -12.95 -7.49
CA ALA A 20 -12.06 -12.19 -7.87
C ALA A 20 -12.03 -11.72 -9.35
N VAL A 21 -10.86 -11.44 -9.89
CA VAL A 21 -10.72 -10.98 -11.29
C VAL A 21 -10.73 -12.12 -12.32
N VAL A 22 -10.43 -13.36 -11.90
CA VAL A 22 -10.33 -14.54 -12.77
C VAL A 22 -11.56 -14.75 -13.66
N PRO A 23 -12.82 -14.73 -13.14
CA PRO A 23 -13.99 -14.93 -14.00
C PRO A 23 -14.11 -13.88 -15.10
N THR A 24 -13.70 -12.64 -14.84
CA THR A 24 -13.72 -11.57 -15.83
C THR A 24 -12.65 -11.77 -16.89
N ILE A 25 -11.45 -12.21 -16.49
CA ILE A 25 -10.37 -12.54 -17.43
C ILE A 25 -10.77 -13.71 -18.33
N LEU A 26 -11.41 -14.75 -17.78
CA LEU A 26 -11.88 -15.89 -18.56
C LEU A 26 -12.94 -15.49 -19.60
N ARG A 27 -13.82 -14.54 -19.29
CA ARG A 27 -14.84 -14.03 -20.20
C ARG A 27 -14.27 -13.11 -21.28
N LYS A 28 -13.36 -12.19 -20.91
CA LYS A 28 -12.86 -11.13 -21.80
C LYS A 28 -11.53 -11.48 -22.46
N GLY A 29 -10.83 -12.48 -21.95
CA GLY A 29 -9.55 -12.96 -22.45
C GLY A 29 -8.34 -12.27 -21.79
N GLY A 30 -7.21 -13.01 -21.73
CA GLY A 30 -5.99 -12.52 -21.12
C GLY A 30 -5.37 -11.31 -21.86
N LYS A 31 -5.52 -11.22 -23.18
CA LYS A 31 -5.05 -10.07 -23.96
C LYS A 31 -5.76 -8.77 -23.55
N TRP A 32 -7.06 -8.85 -23.29
CA TRP A 32 -7.81 -7.70 -22.78
C TRP A 32 -7.28 -7.23 -21.42
N PHE A 33 -7.06 -8.14 -20.49
CA PHE A 33 -6.54 -7.78 -19.17
C PHE A 33 -5.11 -7.21 -19.25
N ALA A 34 -4.27 -7.79 -20.11
CA ALA A 34 -2.92 -7.32 -20.36
C ALA A 34 -2.84 -5.96 -21.10
N SER A 35 -3.94 -5.48 -21.68
CA SER A 35 -4.00 -4.14 -22.30
C SER A 35 -4.35 -3.02 -21.31
N ILE A 36 -4.70 -3.36 -20.07
CA ILE A 36 -4.99 -2.39 -19.00
C ILE A 36 -3.67 -2.11 -18.28
N GLY A 37 -3.43 -0.84 -17.96
CA GLY A 37 -2.25 -0.42 -17.22
C GLY A 37 -0.98 -0.28 -18.05
N LYS A 38 0.15 -0.23 -17.37
CA LYS A 38 1.47 0.03 -17.96
C LYS A 38 2.13 -1.27 -18.44
N PRO A 39 2.88 -1.29 -19.55
CA PRO A 39 3.66 -2.46 -19.96
C PRO A 39 4.51 -3.02 -18.81
N LYS A 40 4.52 -4.34 -18.64
CA LYS A 40 5.13 -5.11 -17.54
C LYS A 40 4.44 -4.95 -16.16
N ASN A 41 3.56 -3.97 -16.01
CA ASN A 41 2.74 -3.73 -14.81
C ASN A 41 1.29 -3.61 -15.27
N THR A 42 0.73 -4.70 -15.80
CA THR A 42 -0.60 -4.70 -16.41
C THR A 42 -1.70 -5.12 -15.43
N GLY A 43 -2.93 -4.83 -15.80
CA GLY A 43 -4.12 -5.14 -15.02
C GLY A 43 -4.57 -4.00 -14.11
N THR A 44 -5.53 -4.33 -13.24
CA THR A 44 -6.09 -3.42 -12.25
C THR A 44 -5.61 -3.76 -10.84
N LYS A 45 -5.70 -2.80 -9.93
CA LYS A 45 -5.38 -2.95 -8.51
C LYS A 45 -6.38 -2.17 -7.67
N ILE A 46 -6.76 -2.73 -6.51
CA ILE A 46 -7.50 -2.00 -5.49
C ILE A 46 -6.52 -1.18 -4.65
N PHE A 47 -6.73 0.13 -4.65
CA PHE A 47 -5.99 1.08 -3.82
C PHE A 47 -6.85 1.51 -2.64
N CYS A 48 -6.30 1.41 -1.43
CA CYS A 48 -6.96 1.84 -0.20
C CYS A 48 -6.32 3.15 0.26
N ILE A 49 -6.99 4.27 0.03
CA ILE A 49 -6.46 5.62 0.28
C ILE A 49 -6.95 6.14 1.63
N SER A 50 -6.03 6.50 2.50
CA SER A 50 -6.30 6.96 3.87
C SER A 50 -5.30 8.03 4.34
N GLY A 51 -5.40 8.42 5.61
CA GLY A 51 -4.57 9.47 6.20
C GLY A 51 -5.19 10.85 6.01
N ASN A 52 -4.36 11.85 5.74
CA ASN A 52 -4.79 13.24 5.63
C ASN A 52 -5.35 13.60 4.24
N VAL A 53 -6.40 12.91 3.82
CA VAL A 53 -7.18 13.15 2.60
C VAL A 53 -8.59 13.58 2.94
N ASN A 54 -9.24 14.30 2.02
CA ASN A 54 -10.59 14.83 2.26
C ASN A 54 -11.65 13.71 2.33
N SER A 55 -11.49 12.63 1.56
CA SER A 55 -12.44 11.51 1.49
C SER A 55 -11.69 10.17 1.38
N PRO A 56 -11.34 9.53 2.51
CA PRO A 56 -10.75 8.20 2.48
C PRO A 56 -11.63 7.20 1.73
N CYS A 57 -11.04 6.40 0.85
CA CYS A 57 -11.78 5.49 0.00
C CYS A 57 -10.97 4.26 -0.43
N ASN A 58 -11.70 3.24 -0.90
CA ASN A 58 -11.12 2.13 -1.66
C ASN A 58 -11.57 2.27 -3.11
N VAL A 59 -10.64 2.15 -4.05
CA VAL A 59 -10.90 2.33 -5.47
C VAL A 59 -10.11 1.33 -6.30
N GLU A 60 -10.72 0.80 -7.35
CA GLU A 60 -10.05 0.02 -8.37
C GLU A 60 -9.61 0.96 -9.50
N GLU A 61 -8.32 0.91 -9.81
CA GLU A 61 -7.73 1.65 -10.93
C GLU A 61 -6.70 0.80 -11.67
N GLU A 62 -6.30 1.24 -12.85
CA GLU A 62 -5.26 0.59 -13.62
C GLU A 62 -3.89 0.74 -12.96
N MET A 63 -3.05 -0.28 -13.14
CA MET A 63 -1.67 -0.23 -12.71
C MET A 63 -0.89 0.84 -13.48
N GLY A 64 -0.12 1.67 -12.75
CA GLY A 64 0.66 2.76 -13.33
C GLY A 64 -0.06 4.11 -13.32
N ILE A 65 -1.24 4.22 -12.70
CA ILE A 65 -1.86 5.52 -12.45
C ILE A 65 -0.90 6.45 -11.66
N PRO A 66 -0.78 7.75 -12.00
CA PRO A 66 0.00 8.69 -11.19
C PRO A 66 -0.55 8.80 -9.76
N LEU A 67 0.34 8.73 -8.76
CA LEU A 67 -0.06 8.81 -7.34
C LEU A 67 -0.87 10.08 -7.04
N LYS A 68 -0.44 11.22 -7.59
CA LYS A 68 -1.14 12.49 -7.41
C LYS A 68 -2.56 12.43 -7.95
N GLU A 69 -2.73 11.95 -9.19
CA GLU A 69 -4.05 11.80 -9.81
C GLU A 69 -4.95 10.88 -8.99
N LEU A 70 -4.42 9.75 -8.53
CA LEU A 70 -5.15 8.80 -7.69
C LEU A 70 -5.71 9.44 -6.42
N ILE A 71 -4.89 10.26 -5.73
CA ILE A 71 -5.30 10.96 -4.51
C ILE A 71 -6.29 12.09 -4.81
N GLU A 72 -6.03 12.90 -5.85
CA GLU A 72 -6.89 14.04 -6.19
C GLU A 72 -8.26 13.60 -6.74
N LYS A 73 -8.27 12.64 -7.66
CA LYS A 73 -9.49 12.16 -8.33
C LYS A 73 -10.44 11.41 -7.39
N HIS A 74 -9.91 10.53 -6.54
CA HIS A 74 -10.73 9.62 -5.76
C HIS A 74 -10.88 10.01 -4.30
N ALA A 75 -9.80 10.51 -3.68
CA ALA A 75 -9.82 10.88 -2.27
C ALA A 75 -10.08 12.39 -2.03
N GLY A 76 -10.44 13.14 -3.07
CA GLY A 76 -10.71 14.56 -2.97
C GLY A 76 -9.49 15.42 -2.63
N GLY A 77 -8.28 14.87 -2.82
CA GLY A 77 -7.01 15.54 -2.55
C GLY A 77 -6.57 15.51 -1.09
N VAL A 78 -5.42 16.11 -0.85
CA VAL A 78 -4.81 16.26 0.49
C VAL A 78 -5.54 17.34 1.27
N ILE A 79 -5.79 17.12 2.56
CA ILE A 79 -6.36 18.14 3.45
C ILE A 79 -5.43 19.39 3.47
N GLY A 80 -5.98 20.53 3.08
CA GLY A 80 -5.22 21.77 2.91
C GLY A 80 -4.51 21.91 1.56
N GLY A 81 -4.84 21.05 0.58
CA GLY A 81 -4.31 21.07 -0.78
C GLY A 81 -2.99 20.33 -0.93
N TRP A 82 -2.57 20.12 -2.19
CA TRP A 82 -1.35 19.38 -2.52
C TRP A 82 -0.07 20.00 -1.94
N ASP A 83 -0.05 21.33 -1.78
CA ASP A 83 1.09 22.02 -1.18
C ASP A 83 1.30 21.70 0.29
N ASN A 84 0.25 21.24 0.97
CA ASN A 84 0.30 20.78 2.34
C ASN A 84 0.78 19.32 2.50
N LEU A 85 1.00 18.60 1.39
CA LEU A 85 1.57 17.26 1.44
C LEU A 85 2.98 17.26 2.03
N GLN A 86 3.25 16.36 2.96
CA GLN A 86 4.58 16.09 3.52
C GLN A 86 5.17 14.81 2.94
N ALA A 87 4.47 13.70 3.07
CA ALA A 87 4.92 12.39 2.62
C ALA A 87 3.73 11.44 2.37
N VAL A 88 3.99 10.35 1.65
CA VAL A 88 3.03 9.26 1.43
C VAL A 88 3.69 7.91 1.68
N ILE A 89 3.00 7.02 2.37
CA ILE A 89 3.31 5.59 2.37
C ILE A 89 2.50 4.97 1.23
N PRO A 90 3.11 4.41 0.17
CA PRO A 90 2.36 4.00 -1.02
C PRO A 90 1.75 2.60 -0.95
N GLY A 91 2.26 1.74 -0.07
CA GLY A 91 1.96 0.31 -0.13
C GLY A 91 1.75 -0.38 1.22
N GLY A 92 1.23 0.34 2.20
CA GLY A 92 1.06 -0.15 3.57
C GLY A 92 2.25 0.19 4.46
N SER A 93 2.06 0.03 5.76
CA SER A 93 3.00 0.49 6.79
C SER A 93 4.40 -0.13 6.73
N SER A 94 4.58 -1.22 5.99
CA SER A 94 5.88 -1.86 5.77
C SER A 94 6.71 -1.24 4.64
N MET A 95 6.11 -0.33 3.86
CA MET A 95 6.79 0.32 2.74
C MET A 95 7.41 1.65 3.17
N PRO A 96 8.63 1.98 2.67
CA PRO A 96 9.25 3.27 2.92
C PRO A 96 8.41 4.46 2.48
N LEU A 97 8.48 5.54 3.24
CA LEU A 97 7.86 6.82 2.97
C LEU A 97 8.41 7.46 1.69
N LEU A 98 7.54 8.04 0.89
CA LEU A 98 7.89 8.87 -0.27
C LEU A 98 7.70 10.35 0.09
N PRO A 99 8.73 11.20 -0.02
CA PRO A 99 8.59 12.64 0.19
C PRO A 99 7.79 13.29 -0.94
N LYS A 100 7.16 14.44 -0.68
CA LYS A 100 6.33 15.19 -1.63
C LYS A 100 6.92 15.28 -3.04
N LYS A 101 8.22 15.62 -3.15
CA LYS A 101 8.89 15.77 -4.44
C LYS A 101 8.79 14.52 -5.33
N ILE A 102 8.89 13.33 -4.75
CA ILE A 102 8.73 12.06 -5.48
C ILE A 102 7.25 11.82 -5.80
N CYS A 103 6.35 12.12 -4.87
CA CYS A 103 4.91 11.92 -5.04
C CYS A 103 4.30 12.72 -6.21
N GLU A 104 4.96 13.78 -6.67
CA GLU A 104 4.48 14.61 -7.79
C GLU A 104 4.52 13.90 -9.15
N THR A 105 5.46 12.96 -9.31
CA THR A 105 5.73 12.34 -10.62
C THR A 105 5.64 10.82 -10.62
N ILE A 106 5.61 10.19 -9.45
CA ILE A 106 5.63 8.73 -9.34
C ILE A 106 4.32 8.10 -9.81
N THR A 107 4.44 6.96 -10.46
CA THR A 107 3.32 6.11 -10.85
C THR A 107 3.17 4.91 -9.92
N MET A 108 1.93 4.47 -9.72
CA MET A 108 1.59 3.37 -8.81
C MET A 108 1.75 2.03 -9.54
N ASP A 109 3.01 1.66 -9.74
CA ASP A 109 3.43 0.38 -10.30
C ASP A 109 4.66 -0.17 -9.56
N PHE A 110 4.97 -1.45 -9.79
CA PHE A 110 6.07 -2.11 -9.08
C PHE A 110 7.42 -1.50 -9.41
N ASP A 111 7.69 -1.25 -10.68
CA ASP A 111 9.01 -0.79 -11.14
C ASP A 111 9.29 0.63 -10.65
N SER A 112 8.36 1.57 -10.84
CA SER A 112 8.52 2.98 -10.43
C SER A 112 8.72 3.11 -8.92
N LEU A 113 8.01 2.31 -8.13
CA LEU A 113 8.12 2.36 -6.66
C LEU A 113 9.44 1.74 -6.18
N ILE A 114 9.92 0.66 -6.80
CA ILE A 114 11.21 0.02 -6.49
C ILE A 114 12.36 0.97 -6.85
N GLU A 115 12.33 1.63 -8.01
CA GLU A 115 13.33 2.62 -8.43
C GLU A 115 13.44 3.78 -7.41
N ASN A 116 12.35 4.14 -6.77
CA ASN A 116 12.31 5.15 -5.72
C ASN A 116 12.51 4.58 -4.30
N LYS A 117 13.07 3.37 -4.19
CA LYS A 117 13.39 2.69 -2.92
C LYS A 117 12.18 2.48 -2.00
N SER A 118 11.00 2.29 -2.59
CA SER A 118 9.76 1.94 -1.91
C SER A 118 9.14 0.71 -2.55
N GLY A 119 7.85 0.48 -2.40
CA GLY A 119 7.18 -0.67 -3.01
C GLY A 119 5.66 -0.51 -3.00
N LEU A 120 5.00 -1.19 -3.94
CA LEU A 120 3.53 -1.20 -4.05
C LEU A 120 2.88 -1.94 -2.88
N GLY A 121 3.54 -2.95 -2.32
CA GLY A 121 3.07 -3.71 -1.16
C GLY A 121 1.61 -4.13 -1.29
N THR A 122 0.81 -3.70 -0.31
CA THR A 122 -0.65 -3.96 -0.28
C THR A 122 -1.48 -2.90 -1.01
N ALA A 123 -0.87 -1.90 -1.63
CA ALA A 123 -1.54 -0.71 -2.18
C ALA A 123 -2.37 0.08 -1.14
N GLY A 124 -2.02 -0.07 0.12
CA GLY A 124 -2.57 0.72 1.23
C GLY A 124 -1.84 2.07 1.32
N ILE A 125 -2.45 3.10 0.77
CA ILE A 125 -1.88 4.45 0.68
C ILE A 125 -2.22 5.23 1.95
N VAL A 126 -1.19 5.76 2.63
CA VAL A 126 -1.36 6.64 3.79
C VAL A 126 -0.74 8.00 3.48
N VAL A 127 -1.58 9.01 3.40
CA VAL A 127 -1.17 10.39 3.11
C VAL A 127 -0.88 11.12 4.42
N ILE A 128 0.27 11.78 4.51
CA ILE A 128 0.72 12.55 5.67
C ILE A 128 0.91 14.00 5.22
N ASN A 129 0.20 14.93 5.87
CA ASN A 129 0.33 16.36 5.59
C ASN A 129 1.29 17.04 6.57
N LYS A 130 1.67 18.29 6.28
CA LYS A 130 2.62 19.07 7.08
C LYS A 130 2.16 19.40 8.49
N GLN A 131 0.89 19.19 8.82
CA GLN A 131 0.35 19.40 10.18
C GLN A 131 0.65 18.21 11.10
N GLN A 132 1.08 17.08 10.53
CA GLN A 132 1.43 15.89 11.30
C GLN A 132 2.92 15.86 11.61
N ASP A 133 3.25 15.47 12.83
CA ASP A 133 4.61 15.13 13.20
C ASP A 133 4.96 13.74 12.61
N ILE A 134 5.96 13.71 11.74
CA ILE A 134 6.38 12.49 11.06
C ILE A 134 6.95 11.45 12.05
N VAL A 135 7.60 11.91 13.13
CA VAL A 135 8.17 11.02 14.16
C VAL A 135 7.04 10.40 14.97
N ALA A 136 6.01 11.18 15.32
CA ALA A 136 4.82 10.67 15.99
C ALA A 136 4.06 9.65 15.10
N CYS A 137 4.00 9.87 13.77
CA CYS A 137 3.45 8.90 12.84
C CYS A 137 4.24 7.58 12.85
N MET A 138 5.57 7.66 12.86
CA MET A 138 6.45 6.49 12.95
C MET A 138 6.30 5.77 14.30
N ALA A 139 6.20 6.51 15.41
CA ALA A 139 5.95 5.95 16.73
C ALA A 139 4.65 5.14 16.77
N ARG A 140 3.58 5.66 16.14
CA ARG A 140 2.30 4.98 16.04
C ARG A 140 2.40 3.68 15.22
N ILE A 141 3.12 3.68 14.11
CA ILE A 141 3.38 2.48 13.31
C ILE A 141 4.20 1.45 14.13
N ALA A 142 5.25 1.90 14.83
CA ALA A 142 6.06 1.03 15.67
C ALA A 142 5.23 0.42 16.82
N ARG A 143 4.31 1.17 17.41
CA ARG A 143 3.35 0.67 18.42
C ARG A 143 2.42 -0.39 17.85
N PHE A 144 1.94 -0.18 16.62
CA PHE A 144 1.13 -1.18 15.91
C PHE A 144 1.93 -2.48 15.71
N TYR A 145 3.14 -2.42 15.19
CA TYR A 145 3.98 -3.61 15.02
C TYR A 145 4.32 -4.32 16.34
N LYS A 146 4.53 -3.57 17.41
CA LYS A 146 4.69 -4.18 18.74
C LYS A 146 3.46 -4.98 19.16
N HIS A 147 2.25 -4.44 18.92
CA HIS A 147 1.00 -5.10 19.28
C HIS A 147 0.72 -6.33 18.42
N GLU A 148 0.98 -6.24 17.11
CA GLU A 148 0.68 -7.29 16.13
C GLU A 148 1.80 -8.34 16.01
N SER A 149 2.93 -8.18 16.70
CA SER A 149 4.02 -9.16 16.67
C SER A 149 3.54 -10.51 17.20
N CYS A 150 3.76 -11.58 16.41
CA CYS A 150 3.46 -12.94 16.85
C CYS A 150 4.41 -13.44 17.96
N GLY A 151 5.50 -12.70 18.27
CA GLY A 151 6.45 -13.00 19.32
C GLY A 151 7.45 -14.12 19.02
N GLN A 152 7.47 -14.67 17.82
CA GLN A 152 8.34 -15.80 17.46
C GLN A 152 9.82 -15.38 17.39
N CYS A 153 10.12 -14.34 16.63
CA CYS A 153 11.50 -13.88 16.42
C CYS A 153 11.89 -12.82 17.45
N THR A 154 13.01 -13.02 18.17
CA THR A 154 13.50 -12.09 19.21
C THR A 154 13.62 -10.66 18.73
N PRO A 155 14.20 -10.34 17.53
CA PRO A 155 14.30 -8.95 17.07
C PRO A 155 12.93 -8.27 16.91
N CYS A 156 11.91 -8.97 16.45
CA CYS A 156 10.56 -8.44 16.35
C CYS A 156 9.87 -8.35 17.71
N ARG A 157 9.94 -9.43 18.51
CA ARG A 157 9.29 -9.50 19.83
C ARG A 157 9.74 -8.38 20.77
N GLU A 158 11.06 -8.16 20.86
CA GLU A 158 11.64 -7.17 21.76
C GLU A 158 11.94 -5.83 21.06
N GLY A 159 12.50 -5.88 19.83
CA GLY A 159 12.96 -4.71 19.10
C GLY A 159 11.84 -3.77 18.68
N SER A 160 10.65 -4.28 18.31
CA SER A 160 9.51 -3.42 17.99
C SER A 160 9.05 -2.58 19.19
N GLY A 161 9.09 -3.18 20.38
CA GLY A 161 8.79 -2.47 21.62
C GLY A 161 9.85 -1.42 21.99
N TRP A 162 11.12 -1.70 21.69
CA TRP A 162 12.20 -0.73 21.91
C TRP A 162 12.11 0.43 20.92
N MET A 163 11.88 0.15 19.64
CA MET A 163 11.67 1.18 18.62
C MET A 163 10.55 2.13 19.02
N TRP A 164 9.38 1.58 19.37
CA TRP A 164 8.26 2.41 19.82
C TRP A 164 8.65 3.32 20.99
N ARG A 165 9.26 2.78 22.05
CA ARG A 165 9.65 3.57 23.24
C ARG A 165 10.68 4.66 22.94
N ILE A 166 11.57 4.45 21.94
CA ILE A 166 12.54 5.47 21.52
C ILE A 166 11.85 6.59 20.74
N LEU A 167 10.92 6.24 19.86
CA LEU A 167 10.20 7.21 19.03
C LEU A 167 9.13 8.00 19.81
N ASP A 168 8.65 7.46 20.92
CA ASP A 168 7.59 8.04 21.76
C ASP A 168 8.16 9.01 22.84
N ARG A 169 9.47 9.20 22.90
CA ARG A 169 10.17 10.14 23.80
C ARG A 169 10.33 11.51 23.18
#